data_9a1400e547a104411b95825ec3d7d595
#
_entry.id   9a1400e547a104411b95825ec3d7d595
#
_cell.length_a   1.000
_cell.length_b   1.000
_cell.length_c   1.000
_cell.angle_alpha   90.00
_cell.angle_beta   90.00
_cell.angle_gamma   90.00
#
_symmetry.space_group_name_H-M   'P 1'
#
loop_
_entity.id
_entity.type
_entity.pdbx_description
1 polymer ?
#
loop_
_entity_poly.entity_id
_entity_poly.type
_entity_poly.pdbx_seq_one_letter_code
_entity_poly.pdbx_strand_id
1 'polypeptide(L)'
;VYTKVLVAIDGSAITPAVLREAARLAVAGSQLRIISVVDNPLANFAAPYGIAYDHEALHHALQEQAQTIVTGAQATLKAQGIDASADVLAVSVEHGVDIPSTIEAEAEAWGADLMVIGTHGRRGLRRLLLGSVSEQLIRQSRLPVLLVRGQEA
;
A
#
# COMPACT_ATOMS: atom_id res chain seq x y z
N VAL A 1 1.40 -7.36 21.63
CA VAL A 1 0.17 -6.86 20.99
C VAL A 1 0.51 -5.59 20.22
N TYR A 2 0.16 -5.54 18.94
CA TYR A 2 0.34 -4.33 18.12
C TYR A 2 -0.84 -3.40 18.31
N THR A 3 -0.57 -2.11 18.41
CA THR A 3 -1.59 -1.09 18.67
C THR A 3 -1.89 -0.21 17.48
N LYS A 4 -0.90 0.00 16.61
CA LYS A 4 -1.05 0.80 15.39
C LYS A 4 -0.51 0.03 14.18
N VAL A 5 -1.41 -0.56 13.43
CA VAL A 5 -1.10 -1.42 12.29
C VAL A 5 -1.34 -0.67 10.98
N LEU A 6 -0.26 -0.45 10.22
CA LEU A 6 -0.33 0.12 8.88
C LEU A 6 -0.47 -1.00 7.85
N VAL A 7 -1.47 -0.89 6.99
CA VAL A 7 -1.79 -1.89 5.96
C VAL A 7 -1.62 -1.24 4.59
N ALA A 8 -0.62 -1.65 3.84
CA ALA A 8 -0.39 -1.14 2.49
C ALA A 8 -0.92 -2.12 1.45
N ILE A 9 -1.79 -1.63 0.57
CA ILE A 9 -2.47 -2.40 -0.46
C ILE A 9 -2.40 -1.69 -1.82
N ASP A 10 -2.52 -2.46 -2.87
CA ASP A 10 -2.47 -1.95 -4.25
C ASP A 10 -3.63 -2.44 -5.13
N GLY A 11 -4.60 -3.14 -4.55
CA GLY A 11 -5.74 -3.70 -5.28
C GLY A 11 -5.40 -4.96 -6.08
N SER A 12 -4.22 -5.54 -5.91
CA SER A 12 -3.85 -6.81 -6.54
C SER A 12 -4.63 -7.99 -5.95
N ALA A 13 -4.50 -9.16 -6.56
CA ALA A 13 -5.18 -10.39 -6.14
C ALA A 13 -4.87 -10.81 -4.69
N ILE A 14 -3.76 -10.36 -4.13
CA ILE A 14 -3.37 -10.66 -2.74
C ILE A 14 -4.07 -9.76 -1.71
N THR A 15 -4.64 -8.63 -2.13
CA THR A 15 -5.28 -7.66 -1.23
C THR A 15 -6.30 -8.29 -0.27
N PRO A 16 -7.20 -9.19 -0.70
CA PRO A 16 -8.13 -9.85 0.24
C PRO A 16 -7.42 -10.65 1.34
N ALA A 17 -6.31 -11.30 1.02
CA ALA A 17 -5.53 -12.04 2.02
C ALA A 17 -4.86 -11.08 3.01
N VAL A 18 -4.33 -9.95 2.53
CA VAL A 18 -3.74 -8.91 3.38
C VAL A 18 -4.78 -8.36 4.35
N LEU A 19 -5.99 -8.07 3.89
CA LEU A 19 -7.07 -7.57 4.73
C LEU A 19 -7.53 -8.61 5.77
N ARG A 20 -7.56 -9.89 5.42
CA ARG A 20 -7.87 -10.95 6.39
C ARG A 20 -6.85 -11.02 7.53
N GLU A 21 -5.57 -10.93 7.21
CA GLU A 21 -4.52 -10.93 8.23
C GLU A 21 -4.56 -9.66 9.08
N ALA A 22 -4.79 -8.51 8.46
CA ALA A 22 -4.99 -7.26 9.19
C ALA A 22 -6.18 -7.35 10.16
N ALA A 23 -7.29 -7.95 9.72
CA ALA A 23 -8.47 -8.17 10.56
C ALA A 23 -8.17 -9.08 11.77
N ARG A 24 -7.34 -10.10 11.60
CA ARG A 24 -6.92 -10.98 12.71
C ARG A 24 -6.06 -10.27 13.75
N LEU A 25 -5.35 -9.24 13.34
CA LEU A 25 -4.51 -8.42 14.22
C LEU A 25 -5.29 -7.34 14.95
N ALA A 26 -6.51 -7.05 14.48
CA ALA A 26 -7.38 -6.05 15.09
C ALA A 26 -7.91 -6.60 16.43
N VAL A 27 -7.36 -6.07 17.51
CA VAL A 27 -7.81 -6.35 18.86
C VAL A 27 -8.41 -5.10 19.50
N ALA A 28 -9.12 -5.25 20.60
CA ALA A 28 -9.70 -4.10 21.28
C ALA A 28 -8.63 -3.04 21.60
N GLY A 29 -8.85 -1.83 21.12
CA GLY A 29 -7.92 -0.70 21.30
C GLY A 29 -6.86 -0.56 20.23
N SER A 30 -6.74 -1.50 19.27
CA SER A 30 -5.84 -1.31 18.14
C SER A 30 -6.45 -0.38 17.08
N GLN A 31 -5.58 0.31 16.36
CA GLN A 31 -5.94 1.19 15.25
C GLN A 31 -5.35 0.61 13.95
N LEU A 32 -6.18 0.49 12.94
CA LEU A 32 -5.77 0.10 11.60
C LEU A 32 -5.80 1.32 10.67
N ARG A 33 -4.76 1.48 9.89
CA ARG A 33 -4.69 2.47 8.82
C ARG A 33 -4.35 1.79 7.51
N ILE A 34 -5.23 1.95 6.53
CA ILE A 34 -5.08 1.40 5.19
C ILE A 34 -4.52 2.50 4.29
N ILE A 35 -3.47 2.19 3.56
CA ILE A 35 -2.90 3.10 2.56
C ILE A 35 -2.74 2.41 1.21
N SER A 36 -2.86 3.20 0.15
CA SER A 36 -2.42 2.84 -1.19
C SER A 36 -1.56 3.97 -1.73
N VAL A 37 -0.42 3.62 -2.33
CA VAL A 37 0.54 4.60 -2.82
C VAL A 37 0.45 4.69 -4.33
N VAL A 38 0.25 5.89 -4.83
CA VAL A 38 0.26 6.21 -6.26
C VAL A 38 1.66 6.62 -6.67
N ASP A 39 2.21 5.89 -7.63
CA ASP A 39 3.43 6.28 -8.32
C ASP A 39 3.10 6.51 -9.79
N ASN A 40 3.34 7.72 -10.27
CA ASN A 40 3.23 8.04 -11.68
C ASN A 40 4.63 8.03 -12.29
N PRO A 41 5.08 6.89 -12.87
CA PRO A 41 6.45 6.76 -13.39
C PRO A 41 6.72 7.69 -14.57
N LEU A 42 5.67 8.25 -15.19
CA LEU A 42 5.79 9.14 -16.33
C LEU A 42 5.87 10.62 -15.92
N ALA A 43 5.64 10.94 -14.65
CA ALA A 43 5.70 12.33 -14.16
C ALA A 43 7.08 12.98 -14.36
N ASN A 44 8.15 12.18 -14.43
CA ASN A 44 9.54 12.62 -14.61
C ASN A 44 10.04 12.46 -16.05
N PHE A 45 9.21 11.97 -16.96
CA PHE A 45 9.57 11.86 -18.36
C PHE A 45 9.20 13.15 -19.11
N ALA A 46 10.20 13.95 -19.45
CA ALA A 46 10.04 14.91 -20.55
C ALA A 46 9.81 14.10 -21.82
N ALA A 47 8.65 14.27 -22.46
CA ALA A 47 8.33 13.56 -23.69
C ALA A 47 9.37 13.90 -24.76
N PRO A 48 10.22 12.96 -25.22
CA PRO A 48 11.35 13.28 -26.08
C PRO A 48 10.95 13.64 -27.51
N TYR A 49 9.68 13.57 -27.89
CA TYR A 49 9.20 13.79 -29.25
C TYR A 49 7.93 14.63 -29.35
N GLY A 50 7.68 15.53 -28.38
CA GLY A 50 6.52 16.43 -28.46
C GLY A 50 5.15 15.73 -28.40
N ILE A 51 5.10 14.50 -27.95
CA ILE A 51 3.84 13.82 -27.64
C ILE A 51 3.29 14.48 -26.37
N ALA A 52 2.24 15.27 -26.55
CA ALA A 52 1.54 15.88 -25.43
C ALA A 52 0.92 14.76 -24.57
N TYR A 53 1.49 14.57 -23.41
CA TYR A 53 1.02 13.65 -22.41
C TYR A 53 0.36 14.45 -21.29
N ASP A 54 -0.90 14.17 -21.01
CA ASP A 54 -1.63 14.84 -19.94
C ASP A 54 -1.31 14.19 -18.62
N HIS A 55 -0.28 14.69 -17.96
CA HIS A 55 0.17 14.23 -16.66
C HIS A 55 -0.89 14.36 -15.57
N GLU A 56 -1.70 15.42 -15.62
CA GLU A 56 -2.74 15.67 -14.63
C GLU A 56 -3.88 14.66 -14.76
N ALA A 57 -4.31 14.37 -15.99
CA ALA A 57 -5.37 13.38 -16.23
C ALA A 57 -4.94 11.99 -15.78
N LEU A 58 -3.72 11.56 -16.07
CA LEU A 58 -3.22 10.26 -15.60
C LEU A 58 -3.07 10.22 -14.09
N HIS A 59 -2.52 11.26 -13.49
CA HIS A 59 -2.38 11.32 -12.04
C HIS A 59 -3.74 11.25 -11.35
N HIS A 60 -4.72 11.98 -11.86
CA HIS A 60 -6.08 11.95 -11.37
C HIS A 60 -6.71 10.56 -11.48
N ALA A 61 -6.55 9.90 -12.64
CA ALA A 61 -7.06 8.54 -12.85
C ALA A 61 -6.42 7.53 -11.89
N LEU A 62 -5.12 7.61 -11.66
CA LEU A 62 -4.41 6.76 -10.71
C LEU A 62 -4.87 7.01 -9.27
N GLN A 63 -5.10 8.25 -8.89
CA GLN A 63 -5.64 8.61 -7.58
C GLN A 63 -7.05 8.10 -7.37
N GLU A 64 -7.93 8.24 -8.35
CA GLU A 64 -9.30 7.71 -8.28
C GLU A 64 -9.30 6.19 -8.13
N GLN A 65 -8.45 5.50 -8.86
CA GLN A 65 -8.29 4.05 -8.74
C GLN A 65 -7.82 3.66 -7.34
N ALA A 66 -6.81 4.32 -6.81
CA ALA A 66 -6.30 4.07 -5.47
C ALA A 66 -7.35 4.38 -4.40
N GLN A 67 -8.12 5.46 -4.57
CA GLN A 67 -9.20 5.80 -3.67
C GLN A 67 -10.29 4.73 -3.64
N THR A 68 -10.65 4.17 -4.79
CA THR A 68 -11.59 3.05 -4.88
C THR A 68 -11.06 1.82 -4.14
N ILE A 69 -9.77 1.53 -4.27
CA ILE A 69 -9.11 0.41 -3.58
C ILE A 69 -9.19 0.57 -2.06
N VAL A 70 -8.80 1.71 -1.52
CA VAL A 70 -8.78 1.92 -0.06
C VAL A 70 -10.19 2.01 0.52
N THR A 71 -11.13 2.61 -0.21
CA THR A 71 -12.54 2.69 0.20
C THR A 71 -13.18 1.31 0.24
N GLY A 72 -12.91 0.47 -0.76
CA GLY A 72 -13.37 -0.92 -0.79
C GLY A 72 -12.79 -1.76 0.36
N ALA A 73 -11.51 -1.58 0.65
CA ALA A 73 -10.84 -2.25 1.76
C ALA A 73 -11.41 -1.81 3.11
N GLN A 74 -11.65 -0.53 3.28
CA GLN A 74 -12.28 0.03 4.48
C GLN A 74 -13.68 -0.55 4.70
N ALA A 75 -14.48 -0.64 3.64
CA ALA A 75 -15.82 -1.24 3.70
C ALA A 75 -15.75 -2.75 4.06
N THR A 76 -14.77 -3.47 3.53
CA THR A 76 -14.55 -4.89 3.85
C THR A 76 -14.26 -5.10 5.33
N LEU A 77 -13.40 -4.28 5.93
CA LEU A 77 -13.11 -4.33 7.36
C LEU A 77 -14.31 -3.89 8.21
N LYS A 78 -15.01 -2.84 7.79
CA LYS A 78 -16.20 -2.35 8.48
C LYS A 78 -17.30 -3.39 8.56
N ALA A 79 -17.51 -4.19 7.51
CA ALA A 79 -18.45 -5.31 7.50
C ALA A 79 -18.12 -6.38 8.55
N GLN A 80 -16.87 -6.43 9.02
CA GLN A 80 -16.39 -7.31 10.09
C GLN A 80 -16.37 -6.60 11.46
N GLY A 81 -16.93 -5.40 11.55
CA GLY A 81 -16.95 -4.60 12.78
C GLY A 81 -15.63 -3.91 13.10
N ILE A 82 -14.73 -3.78 12.12
CA ILE A 82 -13.41 -3.18 12.31
C ILE A 82 -13.39 -1.81 11.65
N ASP A 83 -13.19 -0.78 12.46
CA ASP A 83 -12.98 0.58 11.95
C ASP A 83 -11.50 0.77 11.58
N ALA A 84 -11.26 1.25 10.37
CA ALA A 84 -9.93 1.58 9.87
C ALA A 84 -9.95 2.95 9.20
N SER A 85 -8.91 3.75 9.43
CA SER A 85 -8.68 4.93 8.61
C SER A 85 -8.11 4.51 7.25
N ALA A 86 -8.35 5.30 6.22
CA ALA A 86 -7.87 5.01 4.88
C ALA A 86 -7.37 6.28 4.19
N ASP A 87 -6.29 6.17 3.44
CA ASP A 87 -5.73 7.29 2.70
C ASP A 87 -5.00 6.83 1.43
N VAL A 88 -4.91 7.74 0.48
CA VAL A 88 -4.11 7.57 -0.74
C VAL A 88 -2.92 8.51 -0.66
N LEU A 89 -1.73 7.96 -0.84
CA LEU A 89 -0.49 8.70 -0.82
C LEU A 89 0.12 8.72 -2.23
N ALA A 90 0.84 9.79 -2.54
CA ALA A 90 1.58 9.92 -3.78
C ALA A 90 3.08 9.96 -3.51
N VAL A 91 3.85 9.26 -4.33
CA VAL A 91 5.30 9.38 -4.35
C VAL A 91 5.67 10.82 -4.70
N SER A 92 6.51 11.44 -3.89
CA SER A 92 6.97 12.81 -4.09
C SER A 92 8.36 13.00 -3.51
N VAL A 93 9.03 14.05 -3.94
CA VAL A 93 10.35 14.41 -3.40
C VAL A 93 10.29 14.71 -1.89
N GLU A 94 9.13 15.18 -1.42
CA GLU A 94 8.94 15.56 -0.01
C GLU A 94 8.60 14.37 0.91
N HIS A 95 7.87 13.39 0.40
CA HIS A 95 7.32 12.30 1.20
C HIS A 95 8.01 10.94 0.98
N GLY A 96 8.76 10.79 -0.10
CA GLY A 96 9.45 9.58 -0.47
C GLY A 96 9.58 9.45 -1.97
N VAL A 97 10.78 9.17 -2.45
CA VAL A 97 11.13 9.13 -3.87
C VAL A 97 10.65 7.86 -4.58
N ASP A 98 10.15 6.90 -3.84
CA ASP A 98 9.58 5.64 -4.34
C ASP A 98 8.47 5.14 -3.41
N ILE A 99 7.80 4.07 -3.83
CA ILE A 99 6.70 3.48 -3.06
C ILE A 99 7.17 2.99 -1.68
N PRO A 100 8.25 2.21 -1.54
CA PRO A 100 8.70 1.75 -0.23
C PRO A 100 9.03 2.90 0.73
N SER A 101 9.74 3.92 0.27
CA SER A 101 10.09 5.08 1.08
C SER A 101 8.86 5.87 1.52
N THR A 102 7.86 5.97 0.67
CA THR A 102 6.58 6.64 1.00
C THR A 102 5.82 5.85 2.08
N ILE A 103 5.78 4.52 1.98
CA ILE A 103 5.15 3.66 2.99
C ILE A 103 5.87 3.80 4.33
N GLU A 104 7.20 3.76 4.32
CA GLU A 104 8.03 3.87 5.52
C GLU A 104 7.83 5.23 6.20
N ALA A 105 7.84 6.32 5.43
CA ALA A 105 7.63 7.67 5.94
C ALA A 105 6.23 7.82 6.59
N GLU A 106 5.20 7.26 5.98
CA GLU A 106 3.86 7.26 6.56
C GLU A 106 3.77 6.42 7.83
N ALA A 107 4.39 5.26 7.84
CA ALA A 107 4.43 4.39 9.03
C ALA A 107 5.09 5.12 10.21
N GLU A 108 6.20 5.79 9.96
CA GLU A 108 6.92 6.57 10.97
C GLU A 108 6.09 7.77 11.45
N ALA A 109 5.55 8.56 10.52
CA ALA A 109 4.76 9.75 10.84
C ALA A 109 3.48 9.43 11.63
N TRP A 110 2.81 8.34 11.29
CA TRP A 110 1.62 7.88 12.00
C TRP A 110 1.94 7.16 13.33
N GLY A 111 3.18 6.73 13.49
CA GLY A 111 3.63 6.00 14.66
C GLY A 111 3.17 4.54 14.66
N ALA A 112 3.21 3.90 13.50
CA ALA A 112 2.91 2.48 13.37
C ALA A 112 3.90 1.63 14.18
N ASP A 113 3.41 0.52 14.72
CA ASP A 113 4.23 -0.48 15.40
C ASP A 113 4.29 -1.82 14.64
N LEU A 114 3.53 -1.92 13.54
CA LEU A 114 3.57 -3.03 12.60
C LEU A 114 3.14 -2.55 11.21
N MET A 115 3.80 -3.06 10.18
CA MET A 115 3.33 -2.97 8.79
C MET A 115 2.84 -4.32 8.30
N VAL A 116 1.73 -4.34 7.55
CA VAL A 116 1.18 -5.53 6.88
C VAL A 116 1.16 -5.26 5.39
N ILE A 117 1.84 -6.11 4.64
CA ILE A 117 1.97 -5.99 3.18
C ILE A 117 1.85 -7.36 2.51
N GLY A 118 1.47 -7.37 1.23
CA GLY A 118 1.51 -8.58 0.42
C GLY A 118 2.91 -8.86 -0.11
N THR A 119 3.22 -10.12 -0.36
CA THR A 119 4.50 -10.53 -0.96
C THR A 119 4.62 -10.15 -2.42
N HIS A 120 3.48 -9.93 -3.11
CA HIS A 120 3.41 -9.56 -4.53
C HIS A 120 2.46 -8.39 -4.70
N GLY A 121 2.82 -7.47 -5.59
CA GLY A 121 1.93 -6.41 -6.04
C GLY A 121 1.22 -6.78 -7.34
N ARG A 122 0.75 -5.75 -8.07
CA ARG A 122 0.06 -5.88 -9.36
C ARG A 122 0.85 -6.59 -10.44
N ARG A 123 2.17 -6.63 -10.34
CA ARG A 123 3.07 -7.31 -11.25
C ARG A 123 3.34 -8.74 -10.83
N GLY A 124 2.37 -9.40 -10.17
CA GLY A 124 2.46 -10.74 -9.63
C GLY A 124 3.29 -11.68 -10.50
N LEU A 125 4.49 -11.98 -10.06
CA LEU A 125 5.41 -12.89 -10.69
C LEU A 125 5.53 -14.14 -9.83
N ARG A 126 5.44 -15.25 -10.54
CA ARG A 126 5.66 -16.66 -10.17
C ARG A 126 6.29 -16.92 -8.78
N ARG A 127 5.63 -17.73 -8.08
CA ARG A 127 5.85 -18.69 -6.96
C ARG A 127 6.95 -18.48 -5.91
N LEU A 128 8.01 -17.71 -6.12
CA LEU A 128 9.13 -17.65 -5.17
C LEU A 128 9.82 -16.29 -5.05
N LEU A 129 9.36 -15.27 -5.75
CA LEU A 129 10.02 -13.97 -5.73
C LEU A 129 9.16 -12.98 -4.94
N LEU A 130 9.76 -12.39 -3.92
CA LEU A 130 9.22 -11.20 -3.28
C LEU A 130 9.10 -10.09 -4.32
N GLY A 131 7.99 -9.35 -4.30
CA GLY A 131 7.86 -8.13 -5.08
C GLY A 131 8.91 -7.10 -4.67
N SER A 132 9.25 -6.20 -5.58
CA SER A 132 10.28 -5.17 -5.35
C SER A 132 9.98 -4.29 -4.13
N VAL A 133 8.74 -3.90 -3.94
CA VAL A 133 8.30 -3.10 -2.78
C VAL A 133 8.49 -3.87 -1.47
N SER A 134 8.03 -5.12 -1.43
CA SER A 134 8.14 -5.98 -0.25
C SER A 134 9.59 -6.25 0.12
N GLU A 135 10.43 -6.56 -0.87
CA GLU A 135 11.85 -6.80 -0.65
C GLU A 135 12.55 -5.58 -0.08
N GLN A 136 12.28 -4.41 -0.64
CA GLN A 136 12.92 -3.18 -0.19
C GLN A 136 12.43 -2.79 1.21
N LEU A 137 11.15 -2.94 1.52
CA LEU A 137 10.64 -2.70 2.87
C LEU A 137 11.26 -3.61 3.92
N ILE A 138 11.45 -4.90 3.62
CA ILE A 138 12.12 -5.83 4.53
C ILE A 138 13.55 -5.38 4.82
N ARG A 139 14.26 -4.88 3.81
CA ARG A 139 15.66 -4.48 3.95
C ARG A 139 15.84 -3.19 4.74
N GLN A 140 14.93 -2.24 4.58
CA GLN A 140 15.11 -0.88 5.12
C GLN A 140 14.25 -0.57 6.34
N SER A 141 13.14 -1.29 6.56
CA SER A 141 12.23 -0.95 7.63
C SER A 141 12.83 -1.23 9.01
N ARG A 142 12.59 -0.30 9.91
CA ARG A 142 12.90 -0.45 11.34
C ARG A 142 11.74 -1.05 12.12
N LEU A 143 10.56 -1.11 11.50
CA LEU A 143 9.37 -1.69 12.10
C LEU A 143 9.25 -3.17 11.74
N PRO A 144 8.61 -3.98 12.59
CA PRO A 144 8.16 -5.31 12.20
C PRO A 144 7.28 -5.25 10.94
N VAL A 145 7.53 -6.16 10.02
CA VAL A 145 6.78 -6.27 8.76
C VAL A 145 6.17 -7.67 8.68
N LEU A 146 4.86 -7.73 8.59
CA LEU A 146 4.15 -8.97 8.32
C LEU A 146 3.93 -9.10 6.81
N LEU A 147 4.55 -10.10 6.22
CA LEU A 147 4.39 -10.46 4.82
C LEU A 147 3.27 -11.47 4.67
N VAL A 148 2.26 -11.10 3.89
CA VAL A 148 1.14 -11.97 3.59
C VAL A 148 1.34 -12.59 2.22
N ARG A 149 1.29 -13.92 2.15
CA ARG A 149 1.34 -14.67 0.90
C ARG A 149 -0.05 -14.86 0.32
N GLY A 150 -0.17 -14.76 -1.00
CA GLY A 150 -1.38 -15.20 -1.68
C GLY A 150 -1.55 -16.71 -1.52
N GLN A 151 -2.79 -17.16 -1.39
CA GLN A 151 -3.07 -18.57 -1.49
C GLN A 151 -2.93 -19.00 -2.96
N GLU A 152 -2.16 -20.03 -3.23
CA GLU A 152 -2.16 -20.66 -4.53
C GLU A 152 -3.56 -21.27 -4.78
N ALA A 153 -4.14 -20.86 -5.87
CA ALA A 153 -5.33 -21.54 -6.37
C ALA A 153 -4.94 -22.87 -6.99
#